data_16bb7612940fca338bb21cd874e05d2a
#
_entry.id   16bb7612940fca338bb21cd874e05d2a
#
_cell.length_a   1.000
_cell.length_b   1.000
_cell.length_c   1.000
_cell.angle_alpha   90.00
_cell.angle_beta   90.00
_cell.angle_gamma   90.00
#
_symmetry.space_group_name_H-M   'P 1'
#
loop_
_entity.id
_entity.type
_entity.pdbx_description
1 polymer ?
#
loop_
_entity_poly.entity_id
_entity_poly.type
_entity_poly.pdbx_seq_one_letter_code
_entity_poly.pdbx_strand_id
1 'polypeptide(L)'
;MAQFTLWLLRHGHTVRLAATQFEMDPVFIKDLQERIHAISPRDNLDRLIAEPVASFEEVIRQLSKASIVVTSRFHGVIFSFLLGKPVLAVSYHPKIRDLAKEMGQDSFSLDINRLEADALIEKFQQLEYTKGDVSKHIRQQVDRYRHKLEEQYAAVLQL
;
A
#
# COMPACT_ATOMS: atom_id res chain seq x y z
N MET A 1 4.65 11.49 6.44
CA MET A 1 3.31 10.86 6.32
C MET A 1 2.16 11.83 6.63
N ALA A 2 2.10 12.53 7.77
CA ALA A 2 0.95 13.40 8.09
C ALA A 2 0.67 14.48 7.03
N GLN A 3 1.69 15.19 6.55
CA GLN A 3 1.56 16.18 5.48
C GLN A 3 1.00 15.56 4.17
N PHE A 4 1.50 14.39 3.79
CA PHE A 4 1.01 13.65 2.62
C PHE A 4 -0.46 13.23 2.80
N THR A 5 -0.84 12.72 3.98
CA THR A 5 -2.23 12.37 4.27
C THR A 5 -3.15 13.59 4.20
N LEU A 6 -2.74 14.72 4.76
CA LEU A 6 -3.49 15.98 4.66
C LEU A 6 -3.63 16.45 3.21
N TRP A 7 -2.55 16.33 2.43
CA TRP A 7 -2.60 16.65 1.00
C TRP A 7 -3.65 15.81 0.27
N LEU A 8 -3.67 14.48 0.50
CA LEU A 8 -4.68 13.58 -0.07
C LEU A 8 -6.10 14.02 0.28
N LEU A 9 -6.38 14.29 1.57
CA LEU A 9 -7.70 14.69 2.04
C LEU A 9 -8.15 16.01 1.40
N ARG A 10 -7.25 17.00 1.28
CA ARG A 10 -7.50 18.31 0.67
C ARG A 10 -7.75 18.21 -0.83
N HIS A 11 -7.18 17.20 -1.51
CA HIS A 11 -7.41 16.92 -2.94
C HIS A 11 -8.58 15.95 -3.20
N GLY A 12 -9.41 15.71 -2.20
CA GLY A 12 -10.67 14.98 -2.38
C GLY A 12 -10.57 13.47 -2.21
N HIS A 13 -9.40 12.93 -1.86
CA HIS A 13 -9.24 11.50 -1.64
C HIS A 13 -9.86 11.05 -0.30
N THR A 14 -10.36 9.83 -0.27
CA THR A 14 -10.65 9.12 0.97
C THR A 14 -9.43 8.30 1.36
N VAL A 15 -8.91 8.52 2.56
CA VAL A 15 -7.74 7.83 3.09
C VAL A 15 -8.18 6.82 4.14
N ARG A 16 -7.80 5.56 3.93
CA ARG A 16 -8.04 4.48 4.88
C ARG A 16 -6.73 4.07 5.54
N LEU A 17 -6.66 4.20 6.86
CA LEU A 17 -5.54 3.72 7.67
C LEU A 17 -5.82 2.28 8.08
N ALA A 18 -5.08 1.34 7.49
CA ALA A 18 -5.26 -0.09 7.72
C ALA A 18 -4.06 -0.69 8.44
N ALA A 19 -4.30 -1.40 9.54
CA ALA A 19 -3.28 -2.16 10.24
C ALA A 19 -3.03 -3.48 9.51
N THR A 20 -1.76 -3.81 9.26
CA THR A 20 -1.33 -5.10 8.72
C THR A 20 -0.54 -5.91 9.76
N GLN A 21 -0.16 -5.27 10.85
CA GLN A 21 0.42 -5.85 12.06
C GLN A 21 -0.42 -5.42 13.27
N PHE A 22 -1.15 -6.36 13.86
CA PHE A 22 -2.23 -6.06 14.82
C PHE A 22 -1.77 -5.40 16.12
N GLU A 23 -0.55 -5.65 16.56
CA GLU A 23 -0.03 -5.12 17.82
C GLU A 23 0.54 -3.69 17.68
N MET A 24 1.28 -3.42 16.61
CA MET A 24 2.05 -2.19 16.48
C MET A 24 1.36 -1.13 15.63
N ASP A 25 0.70 -1.53 14.55
CA ASP A 25 0.12 -0.57 13.61
C ASP A 25 -0.99 0.30 14.22
N PRO A 26 -1.84 -0.17 15.17
CA PRO A 26 -2.81 0.68 15.85
C PRO A 26 -2.19 1.87 16.59
N VAL A 27 -1.00 1.68 17.18
CA VAL A 27 -0.26 2.76 17.87
C VAL A 27 0.21 3.80 16.85
N PHE A 28 0.77 3.36 15.72
CA PHE A 28 1.19 4.26 14.65
C PHE A 28 0.01 4.99 13.99
N ILE A 29 -1.12 4.32 13.81
CA ILE A 29 -2.35 4.93 13.28
C ILE A 29 -2.81 6.05 14.20
N LYS A 30 -2.85 5.81 15.51
CA LYS A 30 -3.21 6.82 16.51
C LYS A 30 -2.25 8.01 16.50
N ASP A 31 -0.93 7.77 16.54
CA ASP A 31 0.08 8.83 16.45
C ASP A 31 -0.07 9.65 15.17
N LEU A 32 -0.33 9.01 14.04
CA LEU A 32 -0.56 9.70 12.76
C LEU A 32 -1.81 10.57 12.82
N GLN A 33 -2.92 10.10 13.38
CA GLN A 33 -4.15 10.88 13.54
C GLN A 33 -3.94 12.10 14.46
N GLU A 34 -3.23 11.94 15.58
CA GLU A 34 -2.89 13.01 16.50
C GLU A 34 -2.02 14.09 15.81
N ARG A 35 -1.02 13.66 15.01
CA ARG A 35 -0.18 14.58 14.22
C ARG A 35 -0.96 15.32 13.14
N ILE A 36 -1.87 14.65 12.45
CA ILE A 36 -2.74 15.27 11.45
C ILE A 36 -3.58 16.35 12.12
N HIS A 37 -4.21 16.04 13.25
CA HIS A 37 -5.03 16.98 13.99
C HIS A 37 -4.21 18.19 14.53
N ALA A 38 -2.98 17.95 15.00
CA ALA A 38 -2.09 19.01 15.47
C ALA A 38 -1.67 19.99 14.35
N ILE A 39 -1.41 19.47 13.13
CA ILE A 39 -1.04 20.29 11.97
C ILE A 39 -2.25 21.08 11.44
N SER A 40 -3.42 20.48 11.43
CA SER A 40 -4.62 21.06 10.81
C SER A 40 -5.88 20.77 11.63
N PRO A 41 -6.05 21.44 12.78
CA PRO A 41 -7.19 21.18 13.68
C PRO A 41 -8.53 21.63 13.11
N ARG A 42 -8.55 22.40 12.03
CA ARG A 42 -9.76 22.91 11.36
C ARG A 42 -10.13 22.16 10.09
N ASP A 43 -9.28 21.23 9.61
CA ASP A 43 -9.58 20.46 8.41
C ASP A 43 -10.69 19.44 8.72
N ASN A 44 -11.59 19.27 7.75
CA ASN A 44 -12.57 18.20 7.82
C ASN A 44 -11.88 16.86 7.55
N LEU A 45 -11.91 15.96 8.53
CA LEU A 45 -11.30 14.63 8.50
C LEU A 45 -12.32 13.50 8.23
N ASP A 46 -13.53 13.79 7.78
CA ASP A 46 -14.58 12.77 7.52
C ASP A 46 -14.15 11.70 6.52
N ARG A 47 -13.19 12.03 5.67
CA ARG A 47 -12.60 11.08 4.70
C ARG A 47 -11.36 10.36 5.21
N LEU A 48 -10.96 10.56 6.46
CA LEU A 48 -9.91 9.80 7.12
C LEU A 48 -10.56 8.66 7.91
N ILE A 49 -10.46 7.45 7.40
CA ILE A 49 -11.10 6.27 7.95
C ILE A 49 -10.05 5.40 8.64
N ALA A 50 -10.27 5.06 9.89
CA ALA A 50 -9.43 4.15 10.68
C ALA A 50 -10.33 3.11 11.34
N GLU A 51 -10.65 2.04 10.62
CA GLU A 51 -11.42 0.91 11.16
C GLU A 51 -10.46 -0.06 11.85
N PRO A 52 -10.80 -0.59 13.04
CA PRO A 52 -10.03 -1.64 13.67
C PRO A 52 -9.89 -2.86 12.76
N VAL A 53 -8.75 -3.56 12.89
CA VAL A 53 -8.48 -4.80 12.19
C VAL A 53 -8.13 -5.87 13.23
N ALA A 54 -8.88 -6.96 13.26
CA ALA A 54 -8.68 -8.07 14.18
C ALA A 54 -8.39 -9.39 13.48
N SER A 55 -8.53 -9.46 12.14
CA SER A 55 -8.27 -10.66 11.37
C SER A 55 -7.63 -10.37 10.02
N PHE A 56 -7.06 -11.42 9.43
CA PHE A 56 -6.48 -11.34 8.09
C PHE A 56 -7.52 -11.01 7.02
N GLU A 57 -8.73 -11.55 7.14
CA GLU A 57 -9.84 -11.29 6.23
C GLU A 57 -10.23 -9.81 6.24
N GLU A 58 -10.17 -9.17 7.41
CA GLU A 58 -10.41 -7.73 7.53
C GLU A 58 -9.33 -6.89 6.87
N VAL A 59 -8.05 -7.30 6.97
CA VAL A 59 -6.95 -6.67 6.22
C VAL A 59 -7.27 -6.70 4.73
N ILE A 60 -7.55 -7.88 4.20
CA ILE A 60 -7.86 -8.07 2.77
C ILE A 60 -9.08 -7.24 2.37
N ARG A 61 -10.14 -7.25 3.20
CA ARG A 61 -11.34 -6.45 2.97
C ARG A 61 -11.06 -4.95 2.92
N GLN A 62 -10.20 -4.44 3.80
CA GLN A 62 -9.84 -3.02 3.79
C GLN A 62 -8.97 -2.66 2.59
N LEU A 63 -7.95 -3.46 2.26
CA LEU A 63 -7.10 -3.26 1.10
C LEU A 63 -7.89 -3.36 -0.22
N SER A 64 -8.88 -4.25 -0.31
CA SER A 64 -9.71 -4.39 -1.51
C SER A 64 -10.48 -3.12 -1.87
N LYS A 65 -10.86 -2.29 -0.87
CA LYS A 65 -11.56 -1.02 -1.07
C LYS A 65 -10.66 0.11 -1.60
N ALA A 66 -9.34 -0.05 -1.50
CA ALA A 66 -8.39 0.96 -1.98
C ALA A 66 -8.18 0.84 -3.49
N SER A 67 -7.97 1.98 -4.16
CA SER A 67 -7.52 2.03 -5.55
C SER A 67 -5.99 2.04 -5.66
N ILE A 68 -5.31 2.61 -4.69
CA ILE A 68 -3.85 2.64 -4.53
C ILE A 68 -3.54 2.34 -3.07
N VAL A 69 -2.49 1.59 -2.81
CA VAL A 69 -2.00 1.30 -1.47
C VAL A 69 -0.64 1.95 -1.25
N VAL A 70 -0.49 2.65 -0.12
CA VAL A 70 0.80 3.20 0.34
C VAL A 70 1.21 2.44 1.58
N THR A 71 2.33 1.75 1.55
CA THR A 71 2.74 0.89 2.67
C THR A 71 4.24 0.73 2.79
N SER A 72 4.72 0.60 4.03
CA SER A 72 6.10 0.18 4.33
C SER A 72 6.18 -1.28 4.77
N ARG A 73 5.06 -1.95 4.99
CA ARG A 73 5.02 -3.33 5.44
C ARG A 73 5.13 -4.30 4.27
N PHE A 74 6.05 -5.26 4.37
CA PHE A 74 6.28 -6.27 3.33
C PHE A 74 5.02 -7.07 2.98
N HIS A 75 4.28 -7.54 4.00
CA HIS A 75 3.00 -8.23 3.77
C HIS A 75 1.94 -7.29 3.18
N GLY A 76 1.95 -6.00 3.54
CA GLY A 76 1.07 -5.00 2.91
C GLY A 76 1.32 -4.89 1.40
N VAL A 77 2.58 -4.94 0.96
CA VAL A 77 2.94 -4.98 -0.47
C VAL A 77 2.44 -6.25 -1.14
N ILE A 78 2.71 -7.43 -0.53
CA ILE A 78 2.29 -8.73 -1.07
C ILE A 78 0.77 -8.78 -1.25
N PHE A 79 0.00 -8.46 -0.21
CA PHE A 79 -1.46 -8.51 -0.26
C PHE A 79 -2.04 -7.55 -1.28
N SER A 80 -1.45 -6.36 -1.41
CA SER A 80 -1.86 -5.40 -2.41
C SER A 80 -1.66 -5.94 -3.82
N PHE A 81 -0.52 -6.55 -4.10
CA PHE A 81 -0.27 -7.17 -5.41
C PHE A 81 -1.21 -8.33 -5.68
N LEU A 82 -1.45 -9.22 -4.71
CA LEU A 82 -2.42 -10.32 -4.86
C LEU A 82 -3.84 -9.81 -5.18
N LEU A 83 -4.20 -8.62 -4.69
CA LEU A 83 -5.46 -7.95 -4.99
C LEU A 83 -5.41 -7.13 -6.30
N GLY A 84 -4.29 -7.14 -7.03
CA GLY A 84 -4.10 -6.37 -8.25
C GLY A 84 -4.08 -4.85 -8.02
N LYS A 85 -3.67 -4.40 -6.82
CA LYS A 85 -3.62 -2.99 -6.46
C LYS A 85 -2.26 -2.38 -6.73
N PRO A 86 -2.19 -1.18 -7.37
CA PRO A 86 -0.97 -0.39 -7.45
C PRO A 86 -0.45 -0.04 -6.05
N VAL A 87 0.88 -0.10 -5.88
CA VAL A 87 1.52 0.13 -4.59
C VAL A 87 2.56 1.23 -4.70
N LEU A 88 2.46 2.24 -3.83
CA LEU A 88 3.54 3.14 -3.52
C LEU A 88 4.27 2.59 -2.28
N ALA A 89 5.38 1.92 -2.51
CA ALA A 89 6.12 1.23 -1.45
C ALA A 89 7.10 2.17 -0.75
N VAL A 90 7.03 2.26 0.58
CA VAL A 90 8.02 2.96 1.40
C VAL A 90 9.01 1.93 1.93
N SER A 91 10.13 1.78 1.25
CA SER A 91 11.08 0.70 1.50
C SER A 91 12.05 1.05 2.63
N TYR A 92 12.09 0.25 3.67
CA TYR A 92 13.14 0.25 4.70
C TYR A 92 14.06 -0.97 4.59
N HIS A 93 13.73 -1.93 3.71
CA HIS A 93 14.47 -3.17 3.55
C HIS A 93 14.54 -3.57 2.07
N PRO A 94 15.68 -4.11 1.58
CA PRO A 94 15.84 -4.52 0.18
C PRO A 94 14.71 -5.40 -0.37
N LYS A 95 14.20 -6.34 0.44
CA LYS A 95 13.09 -7.24 0.04
C LYS A 95 11.86 -6.53 -0.53
N ILE A 96 11.52 -5.35 0.00
CA ILE A 96 10.37 -4.56 -0.47
C ILE A 96 10.64 -4.03 -1.87
N ARG A 97 11.85 -3.50 -2.08
CA ARG A 97 12.28 -2.96 -3.37
C ARG A 97 12.42 -4.06 -4.42
N ASP A 98 13.00 -5.20 -4.03
CA ASP A 98 13.18 -6.33 -4.94
C ASP A 98 11.81 -6.87 -5.40
N LEU A 99 10.86 -7.05 -4.48
CA LEU A 99 9.49 -7.42 -4.81
C LEU A 99 8.80 -6.39 -5.71
N ALA A 100 8.92 -5.09 -5.40
CA ALA A 100 8.37 -4.04 -6.24
C ALA A 100 8.95 -4.08 -7.65
N LYS A 101 10.26 -4.32 -7.79
CA LYS A 101 10.94 -4.46 -9.07
C LYS A 101 10.45 -5.69 -9.86
N GLU A 102 10.33 -6.85 -9.21
CA GLU A 102 9.77 -8.06 -9.83
C GLU A 102 8.35 -7.85 -10.37
N MET A 103 7.57 -7.02 -9.69
CA MET A 103 6.20 -6.68 -10.08
C MET A 103 6.10 -5.48 -11.03
N GLY A 104 7.24 -4.96 -11.54
CA GLY A 104 7.28 -3.80 -12.44
C GLY A 104 6.88 -2.48 -11.77
N GLN A 105 7.03 -2.40 -10.44
CA GLN A 105 6.68 -1.22 -9.61
C GLN A 105 7.93 -0.51 -9.04
N ASP A 106 9.10 -0.72 -9.63
CA ASP A 106 10.37 -0.16 -9.15
C ASP A 106 10.32 1.37 -9.03
N SER A 107 9.74 2.05 -10.03
CA SER A 107 9.57 3.51 -10.03
C SER A 107 8.68 4.06 -8.91
N PHE A 108 7.90 3.21 -8.26
CA PHE A 108 6.99 3.54 -7.15
C PHE A 108 7.49 3.00 -5.80
N SER A 109 8.80 2.79 -5.67
CA SER A 109 9.45 2.45 -4.41
C SER A 109 10.32 3.62 -3.91
N LEU A 110 10.04 4.13 -2.71
CA LEU A 110 10.77 5.21 -2.07
C LEU A 110 11.55 4.69 -0.86
N ASP A 111 12.77 5.19 -0.65
CA ASP A 111 13.57 4.87 0.53
C ASP A 111 13.05 5.63 1.75
N ILE A 112 12.75 4.92 2.85
CA ILE A 112 12.23 5.52 4.09
C ILE A 112 13.19 6.56 4.69
N ASN A 113 14.51 6.38 4.51
CA ASN A 113 15.52 7.30 5.04
C ASN A 113 15.59 8.64 4.28
N ARG A 114 14.96 8.71 3.10
CA ARG A 114 14.89 9.90 2.24
C ARG A 114 13.43 10.29 1.96
N LEU A 115 12.52 9.90 2.85
CA LEU A 115 11.09 10.08 2.65
C LEU A 115 10.68 11.53 2.95
N GLU A 116 10.35 12.25 1.90
CA GLU A 116 9.79 13.61 1.95
C GLU A 116 8.32 13.59 1.50
N ALA A 117 7.52 14.53 2.00
CA ALA A 117 6.10 14.61 1.65
C ALA A 117 5.91 14.91 0.16
N ASP A 118 6.72 15.80 -0.40
CA ASP A 118 6.65 16.19 -1.81
C ASP A 118 7.00 15.03 -2.74
N ALA A 119 7.99 14.21 -2.39
CA ALA A 119 8.34 13.01 -3.14
C ALA A 119 7.21 11.97 -3.12
N LEU A 120 6.51 11.81 -1.98
CA LEU A 120 5.33 10.96 -1.88
C LEU A 120 4.18 11.48 -2.76
N ILE A 121 3.93 12.78 -2.73
CA ILE A 121 2.89 13.44 -3.53
C ILE A 121 3.16 13.23 -5.02
N GLU A 122 4.37 13.53 -5.46
CA GLU A 122 4.77 13.38 -6.87
C GLU A 122 4.57 11.93 -7.34
N LYS A 123 5.09 10.96 -6.58
CA LYS A 123 4.95 9.55 -6.93
C LYS A 123 3.52 9.04 -6.87
N PHE A 124 2.72 9.53 -5.93
CA PHE A 124 1.30 9.22 -5.86
C PHE A 124 0.55 9.73 -7.10
N GLN A 125 0.78 10.96 -7.51
CA GLN A 125 0.15 11.55 -8.71
C GLN A 125 0.54 10.78 -9.98
N GLN A 126 1.83 10.40 -10.13
CA GLN A 126 2.28 9.56 -11.24
C GLN A 126 1.57 8.20 -11.25
N LEU A 127 1.49 7.55 -10.07
CA LEU A 127 0.82 6.26 -9.92
C LEU A 127 -0.69 6.37 -10.16
N GLU A 128 -1.31 7.44 -9.69
CA GLU A 128 -2.74 7.69 -9.87
C GLU A 128 -3.11 7.85 -11.35
N TYR A 129 -2.29 8.57 -12.10
CA TYR A 129 -2.47 8.75 -13.54
C TYR A 129 -2.38 7.42 -14.30
N THR A 130 -1.48 6.54 -13.90
CA THR A 130 -1.21 5.25 -14.57
C THR A 130 -1.86 4.04 -13.90
N LYS A 131 -2.67 4.23 -12.85
CA LYS A 131 -3.18 3.13 -12.00
C LYS A 131 -3.90 2.01 -12.75
N GLY A 132 -4.58 2.33 -13.86
CA GLY A 132 -5.30 1.34 -14.66
C GLY A 132 -4.34 0.35 -15.34
N ASP A 133 -3.32 0.87 -16.01
CA ASP A 133 -2.30 0.05 -16.69
C ASP A 133 -1.44 -0.71 -15.70
N VAL A 134 -1.09 -0.06 -14.60
CA VAL A 134 -0.34 -0.67 -13.50
C VAL A 134 -1.11 -1.84 -12.88
N SER A 135 -2.41 -1.67 -12.58
CA SER A 135 -3.26 -2.75 -12.06
C SER A 135 -3.34 -3.93 -13.03
N LYS A 136 -3.48 -3.66 -14.32
CA LYS A 136 -3.51 -4.70 -15.35
C LYS A 136 -2.20 -5.48 -15.40
N HIS A 137 -1.08 -4.77 -15.38
CA HIS A 137 0.24 -5.39 -15.36
C HIS A 137 0.45 -6.25 -14.11
N ILE A 138 0.11 -5.75 -12.92
CA ILE A 138 0.23 -6.50 -11.66
C ILE A 138 -0.57 -7.81 -11.73
N ARG A 139 -1.82 -7.78 -12.21
CA ARG A 139 -2.65 -9.00 -12.34
C ARG A 139 -1.99 -10.01 -13.27
N GLN A 140 -1.44 -9.59 -14.40
CA GLN A 140 -0.71 -10.48 -15.32
C GLN A 140 0.52 -11.12 -14.65
N GLN A 141 1.27 -10.35 -13.82
CA GLN A 141 2.40 -10.91 -13.09
C GLN A 141 1.93 -11.92 -12.02
N VAL A 142 0.88 -11.61 -11.27
CA VAL A 142 0.30 -12.52 -10.27
C VAL A 142 -0.15 -13.83 -10.91
N ASP A 143 -0.85 -13.77 -12.05
CA ASP A 143 -1.29 -14.97 -12.78
C ASP A 143 -0.09 -15.79 -13.27
N ARG A 144 0.98 -15.12 -13.76
CA ARG A 144 2.23 -15.81 -14.14
C ARG A 144 2.87 -16.54 -12.96
N TYR A 145 2.92 -15.89 -11.77
CA TYR A 145 3.48 -16.54 -10.58
C TYR A 145 2.61 -17.70 -10.11
N ARG A 146 1.30 -17.58 -10.20
CA ARG A 146 0.36 -18.66 -9.86
C ARG A 146 0.61 -19.87 -10.73
N HIS A 147 0.70 -19.73 -12.06
CA HIS A 147 1.00 -20.84 -12.98
C HIS A 147 2.36 -21.49 -12.67
N LYS A 148 3.40 -20.70 -12.46
CA LYS A 148 4.71 -21.26 -12.07
C LYS A 148 4.64 -22.07 -10.78
N LEU A 149 3.87 -21.60 -9.80
CA LEU A 149 3.70 -22.29 -8.53
C LEU A 149 2.93 -23.61 -8.72
N GLU A 150 1.87 -23.62 -9.55
CA GLU A 150 1.12 -24.81 -9.90
C GLU A 150 2.00 -25.85 -10.62
N GLU A 151 2.83 -25.43 -11.58
CA GLU A 151 3.81 -26.28 -12.25
C GLU A 151 4.82 -26.89 -11.26
N GLN A 152 5.33 -26.08 -10.32
CA GLN A 152 6.25 -26.55 -9.27
C GLN A 152 5.58 -27.58 -8.36
N TYR A 153 4.34 -27.33 -7.91
CA TYR A 153 3.61 -28.29 -7.10
C TYR A 153 3.32 -29.59 -7.85
N ALA A 154 2.91 -29.52 -9.10
CA ALA A 154 2.71 -30.72 -9.94
C ALA A 154 3.98 -31.53 -10.06
N ALA A 155 5.14 -30.89 -10.29
CA ALA A 155 6.43 -31.56 -10.38
C ALA A 155 6.87 -32.22 -9.05
N VAL A 156 6.63 -31.55 -7.91
CA VAL A 156 7.01 -32.08 -6.58
C VAL A 156 6.09 -33.21 -6.13
N LEU A 157 4.78 -33.10 -6.42
CA LEU A 157 3.79 -34.09 -6.01
C LEU A 157 3.66 -35.25 -7.01
N GLN A 158 4.36 -35.22 -8.13
CA GLN A 158 4.29 -36.21 -9.22
C GLN A 158 2.84 -36.48 -9.69
N LEU A 159 2.03 -35.43 -9.71
CA LEU A 159 0.63 -35.44 -10.18
C LEU A 159 0.56 -35.29 -11.69
#